data_09aa70bae2e1b78478cdfdb973f65318
#
_entry.id   09aa70bae2e1b78478cdfdb973f65318
#
_cell.length_a   1.000
_cell.length_b   1.000
_cell.length_c   1.000
_cell.angle_alpha   90.00
_cell.angle_beta   90.00
_cell.angle_gamma   90.00
#
_symmetry.space_group_name_H-M   'P 1'
#
loop_
_entity.id
_entity.type
_entity.pdbx_description
1 polymer ?
#
loop_
_entity_poly.entity_id
_entity_poly.type
_entity_poly.pdbx_seq_one_letter_code
_entity_poly.pdbx_strand_id
1 'polypeptide(L)'
;IDASIICALSLSTQGASMTAVDRDFKPIMPVITWMDQRSEAEAYELANLIGRDKLYHYTGWDLDCSCDLPKLLWLKRNMPKTFDAAYSFPTTLEYMNCRLTGNNVTDPSNAAIRMLLNLKTKKYEPELLAAAGIDEDKLPSVLPAGAKVGNLTREAAEALGLSEKTEVYNGAHDQYASSLGSGAIKISDMLVATGTTWVVLGVLDRLIYSDSGIAPGVHPIDGLYGAMGSLVSAGSALKWYKSIIGDDYAVIDKNAEDRRDSAKNLLFRPYLAGCGFPNIGKNLPAGILGLTLENDRYDIARALMEGVAFEVRTVLEEFAKSGCPTKKLIMTGRTAHSSLWRGLVRDITNCEISVTAEPDTGCVGAAMIAAYGAGLYSTLSEAALSMIKPILTDVPIPENVEFYNEKYERYKNFYYPLGKE
;
A
#
# COMPACT_ATOMS: atom_id res chain seq x y z
N ILE A 1 -6.96 18.90 23.59
CA ILE A 1 -8.18 18.04 23.69
C ILE A 1 -8.18 17.46 25.10
N ASP A 2 -9.33 17.47 25.75
CA ASP A 2 -9.51 16.78 27.03
C ASP A 2 -9.46 15.26 26.81
N ALA A 3 -8.47 14.58 27.38
CA ALA A 3 -8.28 13.15 27.21
C ALA A 3 -9.47 12.31 27.77
N SER A 4 -10.25 12.88 28.69
CA SER A 4 -11.41 12.19 29.29
C SER A 4 -12.57 11.94 28.32
N ILE A 5 -12.63 12.68 27.21
CA ILE A 5 -13.67 12.50 26.18
C ILE A 5 -13.29 11.47 25.10
N ILE A 6 -12.05 10.98 25.10
CA ILE A 6 -11.61 9.97 24.14
C ILE A 6 -12.11 8.61 24.58
N CYS A 7 -13.15 8.11 23.94
CA CYS A 7 -13.82 6.85 24.27
C CYS A 7 -13.39 5.67 23.42
N ALA A 8 -12.80 5.90 22.23
CA ALA A 8 -12.47 4.85 21.27
C ALA A 8 -11.14 5.13 20.55
N LEU A 9 -10.40 4.06 20.26
CA LEU A 9 -9.18 4.05 19.45
C LEU A 9 -9.25 2.96 18.39
N SER A 10 -8.58 3.19 17.26
CA SER A 10 -8.25 2.17 16.26
C SER A 10 -6.90 2.48 15.62
N LEU A 11 -6.38 1.56 14.84
CA LEU A 11 -5.02 1.62 14.32
C LEU A 11 -4.99 1.50 12.80
N SER A 12 -4.13 2.28 12.18
CA SER A 12 -3.67 2.11 10.80
C SER A 12 -2.20 1.72 10.85
N THR A 13 -1.84 0.57 10.30
CA THR A 13 -0.48 0.04 10.46
C THR A 13 0.07 -0.51 9.16
N GLN A 14 1.40 -0.44 9.01
CA GLN A 14 2.09 -1.20 7.97
C GLN A 14 1.92 -2.71 8.20
N GLY A 15 1.82 -3.48 7.10
CA GLY A 15 1.80 -4.93 7.15
C GLY A 15 3.20 -5.56 7.11
N ALA A 16 3.25 -6.87 7.21
CA ALA A 16 4.43 -7.73 6.97
C ALA A 16 5.72 -7.34 7.71
N SER A 17 5.59 -6.68 8.86
CA SER A 17 6.72 -6.39 9.77
C SER A 17 6.49 -7.14 11.07
N MET A 18 7.12 -8.31 11.20
CA MET A 18 6.84 -9.27 12.28
C MET A 18 7.93 -9.35 13.33
N THR A 19 7.56 -9.75 14.53
CA THR A 19 8.47 -10.17 15.60
C THR A 19 7.97 -11.47 16.24
N ALA A 20 8.79 -12.08 17.09
CA ALA A 20 8.36 -13.14 17.98
C ALA A 20 8.18 -12.59 19.40
N VAL A 21 7.12 -13.00 20.10
CA VAL A 21 6.84 -12.56 21.45
C VAL A 21 6.67 -13.73 22.41
N ASP A 22 6.95 -13.49 23.70
CA ASP A 22 6.65 -14.42 24.79
C ASP A 22 5.16 -14.33 25.22
N ARG A 23 4.79 -15.06 26.30
CA ARG A 23 3.41 -15.08 26.83
C ARG A 23 2.95 -13.76 27.43
N ASP A 24 3.89 -12.87 27.78
CA ASP A 24 3.62 -11.52 28.26
C ASP A 24 3.62 -10.48 27.14
N PHE A 25 3.62 -10.94 25.86
CA PHE A 25 3.75 -10.13 24.66
C PHE A 25 5.01 -9.26 24.61
N LYS A 26 6.09 -9.67 25.27
CA LYS A 26 7.40 -9.02 25.17
C LYS A 26 8.16 -9.57 23.98
N PRO A 27 8.76 -8.70 23.14
CA PRO A 27 9.57 -9.18 22.01
C PRO A 27 10.77 -9.98 22.49
N ILE A 28 10.99 -11.16 21.90
CA ILE A 28 12.14 -12.02 22.12
C ILE A 28 13.15 -11.98 20.96
N MET A 29 12.87 -11.15 19.96
CA MET A 29 13.77 -10.84 18.85
C MET A 29 13.46 -9.44 18.28
N PRO A 30 14.41 -8.78 17.57
CA PRO A 30 14.11 -7.58 16.80
C PRO A 30 13.09 -7.83 15.71
N VAL A 31 12.36 -6.76 15.31
CA VAL A 31 11.39 -6.81 14.20
C VAL A 31 12.11 -7.10 12.87
N ILE A 32 11.61 -8.07 12.11
CA ILE A 32 11.97 -8.27 10.71
C ILE A 32 10.97 -7.46 9.88
N THR A 33 11.43 -6.37 9.25
CA THR A 33 10.56 -5.44 8.53
C THR A 33 10.15 -5.99 7.16
N TRP A 34 9.12 -5.38 6.56
CA TRP A 34 8.69 -5.69 5.19
C TRP A 34 9.76 -5.41 4.11
N MET A 35 10.76 -4.58 4.40
CA MET A 35 11.88 -4.31 3.48
C MET A 35 12.98 -5.37 3.55
N ASP A 36 12.93 -6.28 4.52
CA ASP A 36 13.97 -7.28 4.74
C ASP A 36 13.82 -8.46 3.77
N GLN A 37 14.86 -8.75 3.03
CA GLN A 37 14.87 -9.76 1.97
C GLN A 37 15.59 -11.05 2.36
N ARG A 38 15.91 -11.24 3.67
CA ARG A 38 16.67 -12.41 4.14
C ARG A 38 16.05 -13.77 3.84
N SER A 39 14.73 -13.81 3.63
CA SER A 39 13.95 -15.04 3.35
C SER A 39 13.67 -15.27 1.85
N GLU A 40 14.50 -14.70 0.97
CA GLU A 40 14.31 -14.85 -0.49
C GLU A 40 14.40 -16.33 -0.94
N ALA A 41 15.34 -17.10 -0.39
CA ALA A 41 15.49 -18.53 -0.69
C ALA A 41 14.23 -19.32 -0.28
N GLU A 42 13.69 -19.03 0.89
CA GLU A 42 12.47 -19.66 1.41
C GLU A 42 11.24 -19.28 0.58
N ALA A 43 11.17 -18.04 0.06
CA ALA A 43 10.10 -17.63 -0.84
C ALA A 43 10.11 -18.46 -2.13
N TYR A 44 11.28 -18.65 -2.77
CA TYR A 44 11.41 -19.52 -3.94
C TYR A 44 11.04 -20.98 -3.64
N GLU A 45 11.46 -21.50 -2.51
CA GLU A 45 11.12 -22.86 -2.09
C GLU A 45 9.60 -23.04 -1.91
N LEU A 46 8.95 -22.12 -1.20
CA LEU A 46 7.51 -22.15 -0.98
C LEU A 46 6.72 -22.05 -2.30
N ALA A 47 7.16 -21.17 -3.22
CA ALA A 47 6.56 -21.06 -4.54
C ALA A 47 6.70 -22.34 -5.36
N ASN A 48 7.83 -23.08 -5.23
CA ASN A 48 8.02 -24.38 -5.89
C ASN A 48 7.21 -25.50 -5.22
N LEU A 49 7.11 -25.49 -3.88
CA LEU A 49 6.40 -26.51 -3.11
C LEU A 49 4.88 -26.44 -3.31
N ILE A 50 4.32 -25.24 -3.23
CA ILE A 50 2.87 -25.00 -3.28
C ILE A 50 2.38 -24.81 -4.73
N GLY A 51 3.23 -24.26 -5.59
CA GLY A 51 2.93 -23.78 -6.93
C GLY A 51 2.58 -22.29 -6.92
N ARG A 52 3.27 -21.51 -7.80
CA ARG A 52 3.15 -20.04 -7.84
C ARG A 52 1.70 -19.58 -8.05
N ASP A 53 1.01 -20.15 -9.02
CA ASP A 53 -0.39 -19.81 -9.31
C ASP A 53 -1.31 -20.07 -8.12
N LYS A 54 -1.11 -21.19 -7.44
CA LYS A 54 -1.93 -21.55 -6.27
C LYS A 54 -1.66 -20.62 -5.10
N LEU A 55 -0.37 -20.31 -4.84
CA LEU A 55 0.04 -19.36 -3.81
C LEU A 55 -0.59 -17.98 -4.08
N TYR A 56 -0.50 -17.49 -5.32
CA TYR A 56 -1.11 -16.23 -5.73
C TYR A 56 -2.63 -16.24 -5.57
N HIS A 57 -3.32 -17.33 -5.98
CA HIS A 57 -4.77 -17.43 -5.84
C HIS A 57 -5.25 -17.55 -4.38
N TYR A 58 -4.42 -18.09 -3.48
CA TYR A 58 -4.72 -18.07 -2.06
C TYR A 58 -4.53 -16.71 -1.43
N THR A 59 -3.39 -16.08 -1.67
CA THR A 59 -2.89 -14.97 -0.84
C THR A 59 -2.88 -13.61 -1.52
N GLY A 60 -3.01 -13.58 -2.86
CA GLY A 60 -2.81 -12.37 -3.65
C GLY A 60 -1.33 -12.04 -3.92
N TRP A 61 -0.41 -12.87 -3.45
CA TRP A 61 1.04 -12.72 -3.62
C TRP A 61 1.63 -13.98 -4.25
N ASP A 62 2.48 -13.80 -5.24
CA ASP A 62 3.15 -14.90 -5.94
C ASP A 62 4.46 -15.28 -5.23
N LEU A 63 5.50 -14.49 -5.46
CA LEU A 63 6.84 -14.69 -4.91
C LEU A 63 7.29 -13.41 -4.22
N ASP A 64 7.08 -13.32 -2.92
CA ASP A 64 7.47 -12.14 -2.15
C ASP A 64 8.08 -12.49 -0.80
N CYS A 65 9.40 -12.27 -0.68
CA CYS A 65 10.14 -12.48 0.55
C CYS A 65 9.86 -11.43 1.63
N SER A 66 9.17 -10.34 1.27
CA SER A 66 8.79 -9.30 2.23
C SER A 66 7.62 -9.70 3.13
N CYS A 67 6.85 -10.72 2.75
CA CYS A 67 5.73 -11.24 3.51
C CYS A 67 6.16 -12.19 4.65
N ASP A 68 5.25 -12.50 5.56
CA ASP A 68 5.57 -13.26 6.76
C ASP A 68 5.79 -14.75 6.52
N LEU A 69 5.05 -15.37 5.58
CA LEU A 69 5.16 -16.81 5.30
C LEU A 69 6.62 -17.28 5.08
N PRO A 70 7.39 -16.69 4.14
CA PRO A 70 8.79 -17.05 3.97
C PRO A 70 9.67 -16.68 5.17
N LYS A 71 9.39 -15.58 5.88
CA LYS A 71 10.13 -15.19 7.09
C LYS A 71 9.94 -16.18 8.22
N LEU A 72 8.76 -16.74 8.41
CA LEU A 72 8.49 -17.79 9.40
C LEU A 72 9.30 -19.05 9.11
N LEU A 73 9.37 -19.48 7.84
CA LEU A 73 10.19 -20.62 7.44
C LEU A 73 11.68 -20.35 7.64
N TRP A 74 12.15 -19.14 7.28
CA TRP A 74 13.52 -18.70 7.54
C TRP A 74 13.83 -18.71 9.04
N LEU A 75 12.94 -18.17 9.87
CA LEU A 75 13.10 -18.07 11.32
C LEU A 75 13.20 -19.47 11.95
N LYS A 76 12.34 -20.39 11.53
CA LYS A 76 12.36 -21.79 12.00
C LYS A 76 13.70 -22.47 11.73
N ARG A 77 14.33 -22.19 10.59
CA ARG A 77 15.62 -22.80 10.18
C ARG A 77 16.82 -22.14 10.83
N ASN A 78 16.84 -20.81 10.85
CA ASN A 78 18.02 -20.04 11.24
C ASN A 78 18.02 -19.63 12.72
N MET A 79 16.84 -19.59 13.35
CA MET A 79 16.65 -19.22 14.76
C MET A 79 15.68 -20.18 15.48
N PRO A 80 15.92 -21.52 15.43
CA PRO A 80 14.95 -22.51 15.92
C PRO A 80 14.60 -22.29 17.39
N LYS A 81 15.56 -21.93 18.24
CA LYS A 81 15.32 -21.65 19.66
C LYS A 81 14.32 -20.51 19.87
N THR A 82 14.44 -19.44 19.07
CA THR A 82 13.52 -18.31 19.12
C THR A 82 12.14 -18.71 18.57
N PHE A 83 12.09 -19.46 17.48
CA PHE A 83 10.87 -19.96 16.88
C PHE A 83 10.07 -20.85 17.85
N ASP A 84 10.75 -21.78 18.52
CA ASP A 84 10.14 -22.71 19.49
C ASP A 84 9.67 -21.99 20.75
N ALA A 85 10.46 -21.02 21.25
CA ALA A 85 10.15 -20.23 22.43
C ALA A 85 9.03 -19.20 22.19
N ALA A 86 8.74 -18.86 20.94
CA ALA A 86 7.71 -17.89 20.62
C ALA A 86 6.31 -18.37 21.04
N TYR A 87 5.62 -17.54 21.80
CA TYR A 87 4.20 -17.70 22.07
C TYR A 87 3.37 -17.31 20.84
N SER A 88 3.75 -16.23 20.16
CA SER A 88 3.10 -15.78 18.92
C SER A 88 4.06 -14.97 18.04
N PHE A 89 3.67 -14.80 16.77
CA PHE A 89 4.38 -14.01 15.77
C PHE A 89 3.51 -12.85 15.26
N PRO A 90 3.32 -11.79 16.07
CA PRO A 90 2.54 -10.64 15.67
C PRO A 90 3.28 -9.76 14.66
N THR A 91 2.53 -9.09 13.79
CA THR A 91 2.99 -7.91 13.05
C THR A 91 2.68 -6.63 13.83
N THR A 92 2.80 -5.47 13.19
CA THR A 92 2.64 -4.18 13.86
C THR A 92 1.24 -4.02 14.49
N LEU A 93 0.16 -4.39 13.75
CA LEU A 93 -1.20 -4.24 14.26
C LEU A 93 -1.43 -5.09 15.50
N GLU A 94 -1.11 -6.37 15.40
CA GLU A 94 -1.36 -7.33 16.47
C GLU A 94 -0.49 -7.03 17.70
N TYR A 95 0.78 -6.66 17.49
CA TYR A 95 1.65 -6.25 18.57
C TYR A 95 1.09 -5.04 19.33
N MET A 96 0.59 -4.03 18.61
CA MET A 96 -0.05 -2.86 19.23
C MET A 96 -1.34 -3.25 19.93
N ASN A 97 -2.19 -4.10 19.35
CA ASN A 97 -3.39 -4.63 19.99
C ASN A 97 -3.05 -5.36 21.31
N CYS A 98 -2.01 -6.21 21.28
CA CYS A 98 -1.51 -6.87 22.50
C CYS A 98 -1.06 -5.87 23.58
N ARG A 99 -0.30 -4.85 23.18
CA ARG A 99 0.21 -3.84 24.13
C ARG A 99 -0.89 -2.95 24.69
N LEU A 100 -1.92 -2.68 23.90
CA LEU A 100 -3.03 -1.82 24.30
C LEU A 100 -4.07 -2.56 25.16
N THR A 101 -4.34 -3.85 24.85
CA THR A 101 -5.50 -4.56 25.41
C THR A 101 -5.18 -5.92 26.03
N GLY A 102 -4.00 -6.47 25.80
CA GLY A 102 -3.66 -7.85 26.15
C GLY A 102 -4.20 -8.90 25.17
N ASN A 103 -4.80 -8.51 24.04
CA ASN A 103 -5.42 -9.43 23.08
C ASN A 103 -4.68 -9.46 21.75
N ASN A 104 -4.37 -10.66 21.26
CA ASN A 104 -3.65 -10.90 20.01
C ASN A 104 -4.63 -11.04 18.84
N VAL A 105 -4.94 -9.94 18.19
CA VAL A 105 -5.99 -9.85 17.16
C VAL A 105 -5.46 -9.10 15.94
N THR A 106 -5.77 -9.63 14.74
CA THR A 106 -5.52 -9.00 13.44
C THR A 106 -6.84 -8.77 12.68
N ASP A 107 -6.78 -7.96 11.62
CA ASP A 107 -7.87 -7.83 10.67
C ASP A 107 -7.57 -8.56 9.34
N PRO A 108 -8.59 -8.85 8.50
CA PRO A 108 -8.37 -9.54 7.24
C PRO A 108 -7.41 -8.83 6.27
N SER A 109 -7.34 -7.49 6.27
CA SER A 109 -6.46 -6.75 5.38
C SER A 109 -4.98 -6.90 5.76
N ASN A 110 -4.65 -6.87 7.05
CA ASN A 110 -3.29 -7.18 7.53
C ASN A 110 -2.96 -8.67 7.42
N ALA A 111 -3.90 -9.55 7.76
CA ALA A 111 -3.67 -11.00 7.65
C ALA A 111 -3.40 -11.45 6.20
N ALA A 112 -4.02 -10.80 5.21
CA ALA A 112 -3.78 -11.06 3.79
C ALA A 112 -2.33 -10.74 3.37
N ILE A 113 -1.77 -9.62 3.81
CA ILE A 113 -0.38 -9.21 3.50
C ILE A 113 0.66 -10.20 4.08
N ARG A 114 0.31 -11.00 5.05
CA ARG A 114 1.20 -12.00 5.67
C ARG A 114 1.47 -13.22 4.78
N MET A 115 0.72 -13.40 3.68
CA MET A 115 0.71 -14.62 2.85
C MET A 115 0.31 -15.89 3.62
N LEU A 116 -0.50 -15.76 4.66
CA LEU A 116 -0.98 -16.88 5.48
C LEU A 116 -2.50 -17.07 5.37
N LEU A 117 -3.21 -16.04 4.89
CA LEU A 117 -4.67 -16.02 4.76
C LEU A 117 -5.11 -16.43 3.36
N ASN A 118 -6.13 -17.26 3.26
CA ASN A 118 -6.86 -17.48 2.02
C ASN A 118 -7.88 -16.34 1.82
N LEU A 119 -7.72 -15.56 0.75
CA LEU A 119 -8.53 -14.36 0.47
C LEU A 119 -10.01 -14.68 0.29
N LYS A 120 -10.37 -15.89 -0.21
CA LYS A 120 -11.76 -16.30 -0.43
C LYS A 120 -12.46 -16.64 0.88
N THR A 121 -11.78 -17.39 1.74
CA THR A 121 -12.35 -17.84 3.02
C THR A 121 -12.14 -16.84 4.15
N LYS A 122 -11.20 -15.91 3.99
CA LYS A 122 -10.74 -14.95 5.01
C LYS A 122 -10.27 -15.65 6.29
N LYS A 123 -9.69 -16.86 6.13
CA LYS A 123 -9.13 -17.69 7.21
C LYS A 123 -7.71 -18.09 6.87
N TYR A 124 -6.93 -18.44 7.86
CA TYR A 124 -5.61 -19.04 7.65
C TYR A 124 -5.74 -20.30 6.78
N GLU A 125 -4.81 -20.45 5.82
CA GLU A 125 -4.82 -21.57 4.89
C GLU A 125 -3.96 -22.71 5.46
N PRO A 126 -4.55 -23.88 5.79
CA PRO A 126 -3.81 -24.96 6.44
C PRO A 126 -2.58 -25.44 5.66
N GLU A 127 -2.63 -25.43 4.34
CA GLU A 127 -1.50 -25.83 3.48
C GLU A 127 -0.32 -24.86 3.62
N LEU A 128 -0.59 -23.54 3.73
CA LEU A 128 0.43 -22.53 3.95
C LEU A 128 1.05 -22.64 5.34
N LEU A 129 0.23 -22.89 6.36
CA LEU A 129 0.71 -23.12 7.73
C LEU A 129 1.59 -24.36 7.80
N ALA A 130 1.19 -25.47 7.18
CA ALA A 130 1.97 -26.71 7.12
C ALA A 130 3.30 -26.49 6.39
N ALA A 131 3.32 -25.72 5.29
CA ALA A 131 4.53 -25.41 4.54
C ALA A 131 5.54 -24.59 5.36
N ALA A 132 5.08 -23.63 6.17
CA ALA A 132 5.91 -22.88 7.12
C ALA A 132 6.24 -23.71 8.39
N GLY A 133 5.48 -24.78 8.64
CA GLY A 133 5.58 -25.60 9.83
C GLY A 133 5.24 -24.81 11.10
N ILE A 134 4.16 -24.03 11.05
CA ILE A 134 3.64 -23.25 12.16
C ILE A 134 2.21 -23.70 12.50
N ASP A 135 1.91 -23.76 13.78
CA ASP A 135 0.58 -24.04 14.28
C ASP A 135 -0.26 -22.74 14.32
N GLU A 136 -1.54 -22.85 14.01
CA GLU A 136 -2.44 -21.69 13.96
C GLU A 136 -2.56 -20.97 15.32
N ASP A 137 -2.40 -21.69 16.43
CA ASP A 137 -2.44 -21.14 17.79
C ASP A 137 -1.32 -20.12 18.09
N LYS A 138 -0.23 -20.14 17.30
CA LYS A 138 0.85 -19.14 17.35
C LYS A 138 0.53 -17.87 16.51
N LEU A 139 -0.61 -17.81 15.85
CA LEU A 139 -1.02 -16.68 15.02
C LEU A 139 -2.13 -15.89 15.72
N PRO A 140 -2.29 -14.59 15.39
CA PRO A 140 -3.37 -13.77 15.91
C PRO A 140 -4.75 -14.26 15.45
N SER A 141 -5.78 -14.07 16.28
CA SER A 141 -7.16 -14.29 15.86
C SER A 141 -7.57 -13.27 14.82
N VAL A 142 -8.25 -13.70 13.74
CA VAL A 142 -8.72 -12.82 12.67
C VAL A 142 -10.13 -12.31 13.00
N LEU A 143 -10.27 -11.02 13.23
CA LEU A 143 -11.55 -10.33 13.44
C LEU A 143 -11.72 -9.21 12.42
N PRO A 144 -12.95 -8.85 12.01
CA PRO A 144 -13.16 -7.74 11.07
C PRO A 144 -12.67 -6.40 11.63
N ALA A 145 -12.35 -5.45 10.75
CA ALA A 145 -12.08 -4.07 11.15
C ALA A 145 -13.31 -3.49 11.88
N GLY A 146 -13.08 -2.74 12.95
CA GLY A 146 -14.13 -2.21 13.81
C GLY A 146 -14.69 -3.20 14.85
N ALA A 147 -14.28 -4.47 14.86
CA ALA A 147 -14.59 -5.36 15.97
C ALA A 147 -13.86 -4.90 17.24
N LYS A 148 -14.53 -4.95 18.37
CA LYS A 148 -13.92 -4.59 19.66
C LYS A 148 -12.81 -5.59 20.01
N VAL A 149 -11.60 -5.08 20.23
CA VAL A 149 -10.44 -5.86 20.68
C VAL A 149 -10.43 -5.95 22.21
N GLY A 150 -10.71 -4.83 22.88
CA GLY A 150 -10.75 -4.75 24.34
C GLY A 150 -10.81 -3.31 24.81
N ASN A 151 -10.60 -3.13 26.10
CA ASN A 151 -10.35 -1.83 26.71
C ASN A 151 -8.84 -1.65 26.90
N LEU A 152 -8.37 -0.42 27.06
CA LEU A 152 -6.98 -0.18 27.41
C LEU A 152 -6.62 -0.88 28.73
N THR A 153 -5.47 -1.55 28.72
CA THR A 153 -4.86 -1.98 29.97
C THR A 153 -4.47 -0.77 30.82
N ARG A 154 -4.30 -0.94 32.11
CA ARG A 154 -3.84 0.13 33.02
C ARG A 154 -2.52 0.73 32.54
N GLU A 155 -1.55 -0.12 32.16
CA GLU A 155 -0.25 0.32 31.64
C GLU A 155 -0.40 1.18 30.36
N ALA A 156 -1.24 0.75 29.42
CA ALA A 156 -1.49 1.48 28.19
C ALA A 156 -2.23 2.81 28.45
N ALA A 157 -3.21 2.80 29.34
CA ALA A 157 -3.96 4.01 29.71
C ALA A 157 -3.04 5.05 30.37
N GLU A 158 -2.19 4.64 31.30
CA GLU A 158 -1.19 5.51 31.93
C GLU A 158 -0.19 6.08 30.91
N ALA A 159 0.33 5.24 30.01
CA ALA A 159 1.29 5.65 28.99
C ALA A 159 0.71 6.65 27.97
N LEU A 160 -0.57 6.50 27.62
CA LEU A 160 -1.26 7.37 26.67
C LEU A 160 -1.93 8.59 27.32
N GLY A 161 -2.04 8.63 28.64
CA GLY A 161 -2.80 9.64 29.36
C GLY A 161 -4.31 9.54 29.11
N LEU A 162 -4.82 8.33 28.85
CA LEU A 162 -6.22 8.03 28.58
C LEU A 162 -6.88 7.24 29.70
N SER A 163 -8.18 7.01 29.60
CA SER A 163 -8.93 6.20 30.52
C SER A 163 -8.83 4.70 30.21
N GLU A 164 -8.75 3.84 31.24
CA GLU A 164 -8.93 2.38 31.07
C GLU A 164 -10.30 2.01 30.48
N LYS A 165 -11.26 2.95 30.47
CA LYS A 165 -12.56 2.77 29.81
C LYS A 165 -12.50 3.00 28.29
N THR A 166 -11.42 3.58 27.77
CA THR A 166 -11.25 3.78 26.34
C THR A 166 -11.19 2.42 25.63
N GLU A 167 -12.05 2.24 24.67
CA GLU A 167 -12.17 0.99 23.91
C GLU A 167 -11.24 0.98 22.72
N VAL A 168 -10.64 -0.16 22.42
CA VAL A 168 -9.79 -0.37 21.24
C VAL A 168 -10.54 -1.24 20.25
N TYR A 169 -10.67 -0.75 19.03
CA TYR A 169 -11.30 -1.44 17.92
C TYR A 169 -10.26 -1.88 16.90
N ASN A 170 -10.44 -3.08 16.35
CA ASN A 170 -9.51 -3.69 15.42
C ASN A 170 -9.35 -2.79 14.17
N GLY A 171 -8.12 -2.50 13.82
CA GLY A 171 -7.78 -1.56 12.76
C GLY A 171 -7.77 -2.16 11.37
N ALA A 172 -6.93 -1.59 10.49
CA ALA A 172 -6.71 -2.07 9.15
C ALA A 172 -5.26 -1.79 8.68
N HIS A 173 -4.84 -2.49 7.63
CA HIS A 173 -3.60 -2.19 6.91
C HIS A 173 -3.63 -0.76 6.35
N ASP A 174 -2.51 -0.06 6.39
CA ASP A 174 -2.40 1.39 6.11
C ASP A 174 -2.99 1.82 4.76
N GLN A 175 -2.78 1.04 3.69
CA GLN A 175 -3.32 1.36 2.37
C GLN A 175 -4.85 1.23 2.35
N TYR A 176 -5.42 0.26 3.03
CA TYR A 176 -6.87 0.08 3.15
C TYR A 176 -7.50 1.09 4.10
N ALA A 177 -6.81 1.43 5.20
CA ALA A 177 -7.22 2.54 6.07
C ALA A 177 -7.20 3.86 5.30
N SER A 178 -6.17 4.09 4.46
CA SER A 178 -6.08 5.28 3.60
C SER A 178 -7.17 5.30 2.53
N SER A 179 -7.54 4.15 1.96
CA SER A 179 -8.68 4.03 1.04
C SER A 179 -9.96 4.51 1.72
N LEU A 180 -10.26 3.97 2.90
CA LEU A 180 -11.41 4.38 3.70
C LEU A 180 -11.35 5.87 4.04
N GLY A 181 -10.22 6.35 4.59
CA GLY A 181 -10.03 7.72 5.05
C GLY A 181 -9.91 8.76 3.93
N SER A 182 -9.75 8.35 2.68
CA SER A 182 -9.80 9.23 1.50
C SER A 182 -11.16 9.25 0.81
N GLY A 183 -12.08 8.34 1.17
CA GLY A 183 -13.38 8.18 0.53
C GLY A 183 -13.36 7.31 -0.73
N ALA A 184 -12.27 6.59 -0.99
CA ALA A 184 -12.25 5.52 -1.99
C ALA A 184 -12.95 4.29 -1.42
N ILE A 185 -14.28 4.24 -1.50
CA ILE A 185 -15.13 3.23 -0.86
C ILE A 185 -16.17 2.61 -1.80
N LYS A 186 -16.31 3.12 -3.01
CA LYS A 186 -17.24 2.60 -4.01
C LYS A 186 -16.50 1.70 -4.99
N ILE A 187 -17.20 0.72 -5.53
CA ILE A 187 -16.67 -0.13 -6.61
C ILE A 187 -16.14 0.75 -7.74
N SER A 188 -14.94 0.45 -8.21
CA SER A 188 -14.17 1.21 -9.21
C SER A 188 -13.59 2.55 -8.73
N ASP A 189 -13.74 2.94 -7.46
CA ASP A 189 -12.91 4.01 -6.90
C ASP A 189 -11.43 3.55 -6.89
N MET A 190 -10.53 4.46 -7.24
CA MET A 190 -9.08 4.22 -7.23
C MET A 190 -8.39 5.27 -6.37
N LEU A 191 -7.71 4.80 -5.32
CA LEU A 191 -6.79 5.61 -4.52
C LEU A 191 -5.41 5.62 -5.19
N VAL A 192 -4.79 6.79 -5.28
CA VAL A 192 -3.35 6.95 -5.56
C VAL A 192 -2.70 7.54 -4.31
N ALA A 193 -2.12 6.68 -3.49
CA ALA A 193 -1.40 7.08 -2.28
C ALA A 193 0.02 7.50 -2.65
N THR A 194 0.35 8.80 -2.47
CA THR A 194 1.61 9.38 -2.92
C THR A 194 2.57 9.59 -1.76
N GLY A 195 3.54 8.71 -1.64
CA GLY A 195 4.62 8.75 -0.64
C GLY A 195 6.00 8.59 -1.28
N THR A 196 6.91 7.99 -0.55
CA THR A 196 8.21 7.52 -1.07
C THR A 196 8.00 6.49 -2.18
N THR A 197 7.16 5.50 -1.90
CA THR A 197 6.56 4.56 -2.86
C THR A 197 5.14 5.07 -3.14
N TRP A 198 4.65 4.92 -4.37
CA TRP A 198 3.25 5.17 -4.67
C TRP A 198 2.49 3.85 -4.76
N VAL A 199 1.26 3.86 -4.31
CA VAL A 199 0.36 2.71 -4.40
C VAL A 199 -0.92 3.14 -5.09
N VAL A 200 -1.30 2.40 -6.13
CA VAL A 200 -2.63 2.49 -6.72
C VAL A 200 -3.46 1.36 -6.15
N LEU A 201 -4.52 1.69 -5.40
CA LEU A 201 -5.42 0.72 -4.79
C LEU A 201 -6.82 0.90 -5.37
N GLY A 202 -7.34 -0.16 -5.99
CA GLY A 202 -8.71 -0.22 -6.49
C GLY A 202 -9.66 -0.87 -5.49
N VAL A 203 -10.89 -0.32 -5.38
CA VAL A 203 -11.98 -0.90 -4.58
C VAL A 203 -12.86 -1.76 -5.50
N LEU A 204 -13.10 -3.01 -5.11
CA LEU A 204 -13.66 -4.05 -5.96
C LEU A 204 -14.78 -4.83 -5.25
N ASP A 205 -15.69 -5.41 -6.02
CA ASP A 205 -16.72 -6.35 -5.54
C ASP A 205 -16.30 -7.82 -5.63
N ARG A 206 -15.10 -8.07 -6.18
CA ARG A 206 -14.56 -9.42 -6.38
C ARG A 206 -13.02 -9.41 -6.32
N LEU A 207 -12.44 -10.57 -6.09
CA LEU A 207 -11.00 -10.77 -6.28
C LEU A 207 -10.68 -10.74 -7.78
N ILE A 208 -9.65 -9.98 -8.15
CA ILE A 208 -9.07 -9.97 -9.48
C ILE A 208 -7.64 -10.48 -9.43
N TYR A 209 -7.22 -11.18 -10.45
CA TYR A 209 -5.87 -11.72 -10.58
C TYR A 209 -5.31 -11.30 -11.95
N SER A 210 -4.01 -11.05 -12.02
CA SER A 210 -3.35 -10.53 -13.22
C SER A 210 -1.92 -11.04 -13.30
N ASP A 211 -1.47 -11.39 -14.48
CA ASP A 211 -0.07 -11.79 -14.73
C ASP A 211 0.91 -10.62 -14.51
N SER A 212 0.42 -9.40 -14.44
CA SER A 212 1.24 -8.19 -14.20
C SER A 212 1.60 -7.95 -12.74
N GLY A 213 1.07 -8.76 -11.80
CA GLY A 213 1.42 -8.68 -10.38
C GLY A 213 0.56 -7.70 -9.57
N ILE A 214 -0.70 -7.44 -9.99
CA ILE A 214 -1.68 -6.80 -9.10
C ILE A 214 -1.86 -7.70 -7.88
N ALA A 215 -1.78 -7.12 -6.67
CA ALA A 215 -1.96 -7.83 -5.41
C ALA A 215 -3.39 -7.67 -4.90
N PRO A 216 -4.30 -8.65 -5.10
CA PRO A 216 -5.63 -8.63 -4.50
C PRO A 216 -5.55 -8.78 -2.98
N GLY A 217 -6.52 -8.21 -2.28
CA GLY A 217 -6.61 -8.27 -0.82
C GLY A 217 -8.04 -8.00 -0.32
N VAL A 218 -8.20 -7.93 0.99
CA VAL A 218 -9.50 -7.75 1.65
C VAL A 218 -9.68 -6.30 2.08
N HIS A 219 -10.78 -5.67 1.67
CA HIS A 219 -11.13 -4.33 2.10
C HIS A 219 -11.80 -4.34 3.49
N PRO A 220 -11.59 -3.30 4.36
CA PRO A 220 -12.25 -3.21 5.66
C PRO A 220 -13.78 -3.17 5.61
N ILE A 221 -14.36 -2.63 4.54
CA ILE A 221 -15.81 -2.65 4.31
C ILE A 221 -16.22 -4.06 3.89
N ASP A 222 -17.18 -4.63 4.62
CA ASP A 222 -17.65 -5.98 4.35
C ASP A 222 -18.24 -6.12 2.93
N GLY A 223 -17.97 -7.27 2.30
CA GLY A 223 -18.36 -7.54 0.92
C GLY A 223 -17.47 -6.91 -0.14
N LEU A 224 -16.50 -6.04 0.24
CA LEU A 224 -15.56 -5.45 -0.69
C LEU A 224 -14.17 -6.11 -0.59
N TYR A 225 -13.47 -6.01 -1.71
CA TYR A 225 -12.08 -6.39 -1.87
C TYR A 225 -11.28 -5.17 -2.34
N GLY A 226 -9.99 -5.28 -2.30
CA GLY A 226 -9.10 -4.33 -2.94
C GLY A 226 -8.09 -5.05 -3.81
N ALA A 227 -7.39 -4.30 -4.63
CA ALA A 227 -6.20 -4.78 -5.29
C ALA A 227 -5.20 -3.63 -5.41
N MET A 228 -3.90 -3.94 -5.33
CA MET A 228 -2.84 -2.94 -5.30
C MET A 228 -1.83 -3.16 -6.41
N GLY A 229 -1.41 -2.05 -7.05
CA GLY A 229 -0.20 -1.97 -7.86
C GLY A 229 0.78 -1.00 -7.19
N SER A 230 1.99 -1.48 -6.86
CA SER A 230 2.98 -0.69 -6.12
C SER A 230 4.07 -0.16 -7.03
N LEU A 231 4.28 1.16 -7.04
CA LEU A 231 5.34 1.86 -7.76
C LEU A 231 6.49 2.16 -6.78
N VAL A 232 7.47 1.27 -6.74
CA VAL A 232 8.55 1.28 -5.73
C VAL A 232 9.38 2.57 -5.78
N SER A 233 9.63 3.09 -6.97
CA SER A 233 10.48 4.26 -7.21
C SER A 233 9.67 5.46 -7.72
N ALA A 234 8.75 5.99 -6.93
CA ALA A 234 7.94 7.15 -7.31
C ALA A 234 8.45 8.44 -6.64
N GLY A 235 7.98 8.77 -5.43
CA GLY A 235 8.49 9.93 -4.69
C GLY A 235 9.98 9.82 -4.35
N SER A 236 10.48 8.60 -4.16
CA SER A 236 11.92 8.32 -3.98
C SER A 236 12.75 8.71 -5.20
N ALA A 237 12.23 8.58 -6.42
CA ALA A 237 12.92 8.99 -7.64
C ALA A 237 13.14 10.52 -7.66
N LEU A 238 12.11 11.30 -7.31
CA LEU A 238 12.27 12.76 -7.20
C LEU A 238 13.19 13.15 -6.04
N LYS A 239 13.13 12.44 -4.90
CA LYS A 239 14.05 12.67 -3.78
C LYS A 239 15.50 12.42 -4.19
N TRP A 240 15.75 11.34 -4.91
CA TRP A 240 17.08 11.03 -5.46
C TRP A 240 17.52 12.12 -6.42
N TYR A 241 16.67 12.54 -7.36
CA TYR A 241 17.00 13.58 -8.32
C TYR A 241 17.29 14.93 -7.64
N LYS A 242 16.48 15.32 -6.65
CA LYS A 242 16.74 16.48 -5.80
C LYS A 242 18.14 16.43 -5.20
N SER A 243 18.62 15.28 -4.71
CA SER A 243 19.95 15.14 -4.12
C SER A 243 21.10 15.35 -5.11
N ILE A 244 20.83 15.14 -6.41
CA ILE A 244 21.83 15.37 -7.48
C ILE A 244 21.91 16.85 -7.87
N ILE A 245 20.74 17.51 -8.03
CA ILE A 245 20.71 18.89 -8.54
C ILE A 245 20.81 19.96 -7.46
N GLY A 246 20.53 19.61 -6.18
CA GLY A 246 20.67 20.49 -5.03
C GLY A 246 19.51 21.48 -4.81
N ASP A 247 18.48 21.49 -5.66
CA ASP A 247 17.33 22.41 -5.55
C ASP A 247 16.25 21.88 -4.62
N ASP A 248 15.46 22.77 -4.01
CA ASP A 248 14.30 22.36 -3.22
C ASP A 248 13.11 21.95 -4.11
N TYR A 249 12.21 21.12 -3.58
CA TYR A 249 11.03 20.63 -4.31
C TYR A 249 10.19 21.74 -4.93
N ALA A 250 9.97 22.85 -4.21
CA ALA A 250 9.21 23.99 -4.74
C ALA A 250 9.89 24.65 -5.95
N VAL A 251 11.23 24.69 -5.97
CA VAL A 251 12.02 25.20 -7.10
C VAL A 251 11.93 24.25 -8.29
N ILE A 252 12.04 22.95 -8.02
CA ILE A 252 11.92 21.90 -9.04
C ILE A 252 10.50 21.95 -9.68
N ASP A 253 9.44 21.93 -8.87
CA ASP A 253 8.07 21.99 -9.34
C ASP A 253 7.81 23.22 -10.21
N LYS A 254 8.18 24.40 -9.71
CA LYS A 254 8.00 25.66 -10.42
C LYS A 254 8.71 25.71 -11.78
N ASN A 255 9.96 25.24 -11.85
CA ASN A 255 10.73 25.29 -13.09
C ASN A 255 10.40 24.14 -14.05
N ALA A 256 9.88 23.02 -13.56
CA ALA A 256 9.41 21.90 -14.39
C ALA A 256 8.00 22.14 -14.96
N GLU A 257 7.21 23.09 -14.43
CA GLU A 257 5.82 23.32 -14.83
C GLU A 257 5.69 23.67 -16.31
N ASP A 258 6.52 24.56 -16.81
CA ASP A 258 6.48 25.06 -18.20
C ASP A 258 7.35 24.24 -19.18
N ARG A 259 7.81 23.03 -18.77
CA ARG A 259 8.74 22.20 -19.54
C ARG A 259 8.08 21.13 -20.42
N ARG A 260 6.74 21.17 -20.62
CA ARG A 260 6.04 20.18 -21.45
C ARG A 260 6.67 20.04 -22.85
N ASP A 261 6.90 21.14 -23.53
CA ASP A 261 7.34 21.14 -24.92
C ASP A 261 8.84 20.89 -25.07
N SER A 262 9.69 21.44 -24.18
CA SER A 262 11.12 21.17 -24.17
C SER A 262 11.46 19.73 -23.75
N ALA A 263 10.67 19.15 -22.85
CA ALA A 263 10.79 17.76 -22.43
C ALA A 263 10.01 16.75 -23.30
N LYS A 264 9.38 17.19 -24.39
CA LYS A 264 8.49 16.32 -25.21
C LYS A 264 9.14 15.04 -25.72
N ASN A 265 10.45 15.08 -26.00
CA ASN A 265 11.21 13.94 -26.51
C ASN A 265 11.87 13.12 -25.39
N LEU A 266 11.87 13.61 -24.15
CA LEU A 266 12.45 12.90 -23.02
C LEU A 266 11.47 11.85 -22.48
N LEU A 267 11.97 10.65 -22.27
CA LEU A 267 11.27 9.58 -21.55
C LEU A 267 12.14 9.15 -20.37
N PHE A 268 11.54 9.04 -19.20
CA PHE A 268 12.22 8.60 -18.00
C PHE A 268 11.51 7.36 -17.44
N ARG A 269 12.23 6.25 -17.32
CA ARG A 269 11.78 5.04 -16.65
C ARG A 269 12.25 5.07 -15.20
N PRO A 270 11.34 5.14 -14.18
CA PRO A 270 11.71 5.48 -12.82
C PRO A 270 12.16 4.29 -11.94
N TYR A 271 12.76 3.24 -12.49
CA TYR A 271 13.09 2.00 -11.76
C TYR A 271 14.42 2.08 -11.00
N LEU A 272 14.62 3.12 -10.20
CA LEU A 272 15.85 3.33 -9.42
C LEU A 272 16.05 2.27 -8.31
N ALA A 273 14.98 1.65 -7.83
CA ALA A 273 15.00 0.56 -6.88
C ALA A 273 14.35 -0.73 -7.47
N GLY A 274 14.44 -0.90 -8.79
CA GLY A 274 13.77 -1.97 -9.51
C GLY A 274 12.30 -1.65 -9.82
N CYS A 275 11.62 -2.63 -10.40
CA CYS A 275 10.22 -2.57 -10.80
C CYS A 275 9.37 -3.43 -9.86
N GLY A 276 8.39 -2.82 -9.18
CA GLY A 276 7.42 -3.57 -8.36
C GLY A 276 6.17 -3.95 -9.15
N PHE A 277 5.78 -3.08 -10.08
CA PHE A 277 4.63 -3.27 -10.97
C PHE A 277 4.87 -2.50 -12.29
N PRO A 278 4.50 -3.03 -13.46
CA PRO A 278 4.13 -4.43 -13.68
C PRO A 278 5.29 -5.39 -13.41
N ASN A 279 4.98 -6.65 -13.13
CA ASN A 279 6.00 -7.65 -12.78
C ASN A 279 6.80 -8.11 -14.02
N ILE A 280 7.63 -7.21 -14.55
CA ILE A 280 8.48 -7.44 -15.73
C ILE A 280 9.94 -7.75 -15.40
N GLY A 281 10.22 -7.93 -14.13
CA GLY A 281 11.55 -8.26 -13.60
C GLY A 281 12.10 -7.22 -12.64
N LYS A 282 12.49 -7.67 -11.46
CA LYS A 282 13.03 -6.83 -10.38
C LYS A 282 14.32 -6.08 -10.75
N ASN A 283 15.04 -6.54 -11.77
CA ASN A 283 16.36 -6.03 -12.17
C ASN A 283 16.32 -5.02 -13.33
N LEU A 284 15.14 -4.59 -13.75
CA LEU A 284 15.06 -3.60 -14.82
C LEU A 284 15.56 -2.24 -14.33
N PRO A 285 16.62 -1.66 -14.91
CA PRO A 285 17.20 -0.42 -14.40
C PRO A 285 16.38 0.81 -14.80
N ALA A 286 16.52 1.90 -14.02
CA ALA A 286 16.09 3.22 -14.48
C ALA A 286 16.80 3.64 -15.76
N GLY A 287 16.18 4.52 -16.53
CA GLY A 287 16.78 5.01 -17.77
C GLY A 287 16.14 6.29 -18.27
N ILE A 288 16.93 7.04 -19.03
CA ILE A 288 16.48 8.26 -19.74
C ILE A 288 16.76 8.06 -21.22
N LEU A 289 15.76 8.37 -22.05
CA LEU A 289 15.87 8.36 -23.51
C LEU A 289 15.54 9.73 -24.09
N GLY A 290 16.23 10.13 -25.14
CA GLY A 290 15.91 11.34 -25.92
C GLY A 290 16.66 12.60 -25.46
N LEU A 291 17.69 12.49 -24.58
CA LEU A 291 18.51 13.63 -24.16
C LEU A 291 19.27 14.26 -25.35
N THR A 292 19.28 15.58 -25.37
CA THR A 292 20.07 16.42 -26.26
C THR A 292 20.81 17.50 -25.48
N LEU A 293 21.72 18.24 -26.13
CA LEU A 293 22.43 19.35 -25.51
C LEU A 293 21.52 20.56 -25.15
N GLU A 294 20.29 20.58 -25.66
CA GLU A 294 19.32 21.64 -25.37
C GLU A 294 18.55 21.42 -24.07
N ASN A 295 18.58 20.19 -23.53
CA ASN A 295 17.84 19.87 -22.33
C ASN A 295 18.61 20.30 -21.07
N ASP A 296 17.89 20.90 -20.16
CA ASP A 296 18.42 21.25 -18.84
C ASP A 296 17.91 20.29 -17.72
N ARG A 297 18.34 20.54 -16.49
CA ARG A 297 17.96 19.75 -15.30
C ARG A 297 16.46 19.74 -15.04
N TYR A 298 15.72 20.77 -15.42
CA TYR A 298 14.29 20.83 -15.19
C TYR A 298 13.47 20.07 -16.24
N ASP A 299 14.01 19.95 -17.47
CA ASP A 299 13.46 19.05 -18.48
C ASP A 299 13.56 17.59 -18.02
N ILE A 300 14.70 17.23 -17.38
CA ILE A 300 14.89 15.88 -16.82
C ILE A 300 13.95 15.67 -15.64
N ALA A 301 13.79 16.66 -14.74
CA ALA A 301 12.84 16.59 -13.63
C ALA A 301 11.41 16.37 -14.13
N ARG A 302 11.00 17.11 -15.17
CA ARG A 302 9.70 16.95 -15.83
C ARG A 302 9.51 15.55 -16.37
N ALA A 303 10.47 15.03 -17.14
CA ALA A 303 10.41 13.69 -17.69
C ALA A 303 10.33 12.61 -16.61
N LEU A 304 11.03 12.79 -15.48
CA LEU A 304 10.95 11.90 -14.32
C LEU A 304 9.53 11.88 -13.74
N MET A 305 8.92 13.05 -13.51
CA MET A 305 7.56 13.16 -12.99
C MET A 305 6.55 12.53 -13.95
N GLU A 306 6.68 12.77 -15.25
CA GLU A 306 5.86 12.15 -16.27
C GLU A 306 6.02 10.63 -16.31
N GLY A 307 7.25 10.12 -16.16
CA GLY A 307 7.53 8.70 -16.08
C GLY A 307 6.80 8.03 -14.92
N VAL A 308 6.77 8.65 -13.72
CA VAL A 308 6.00 8.14 -12.58
C VAL A 308 4.50 8.15 -12.88
N ALA A 309 3.99 9.20 -13.53
CA ALA A 309 2.57 9.27 -13.89
C ALA A 309 2.21 8.26 -15.01
N PHE A 310 3.13 7.93 -15.93
CA PHE A 310 2.95 6.85 -16.90
C PHE A 310 2.85 5.48 -16.21
N GLU A 311 3.62 5.25 -15.14
CA GLU A 311 3.48 4.02 -14.36
C GLU A 311 2.10 3.93 -13.67
N VAL A 312 1.55 5.04 -13.14
CA VAL A 312 0.17 5.06 -12.65
C VAL A 312 -0.80 4.65 -13.77
N ARG A 313 -0.64 5.20 -14.99
CA ARG A 313 -1.46 4.82 -16.14
C ARG A 313 -1.34 3.34 -16.48
N THR A 314 -0.14 2.78 -16.43
CA THR A 314 0.10 1.34 -16.67
C THR A 314 -0.69 0.48 -15.68
N VAL A 315 -0.69 0.84 -14.38
CA VAL A 315 -1.51 0.15 -13.37
C VAL A 315 -2.99 0.23 -13.70
N LEU A 316 -3.51 1.41 -14.07
CA LEU A 316 -4.92 1.59 -14.42
C LEU A 316 -5.33 0.80 -15.67
N GLU A 317 -4.45 0.66 -16.66
CA GLU A 317 -4.70 -0.17 -17.85
C GLU A 317 -4.84 -1.66 -17.46
N GLU A 318 -4.07 -2.15 -16.48
CA GLU A 318 -4.22 -3.52 -15.98
C GLU A 318 -5.53 -3.72 -15.21
N PHE A 319 -5.95 -2.75 -14.39
CA PHE A 319 -7.29 -2.76 -13.79
C PHE A 319 -8.39 -2.79 -14.85
N ALA A 320 -8.26 -2.01 -15.91
CA ALA A 320 -9.22 -1.98 -17.02
C ALA A 320 -9.28 -3.33 -17.76
N LYS A 321 -8.14 -3.99 -18.03
CA LYS A 321 -8.07 -5.34 -18.61
C LYS A 321 -8.76 -6.38 -17.72
N SER A 322 -8.69 -6.21 -16.40
CA SER A 322 -9.36 -7.05 -15.41
C SER A 322 -10.86 -6.72 -15.24
N GLY A 323 -11.42 -5.84 -16.09
CA GLY A 323 -12.82 -5.44 -16.08
C GLY A 323 -13.16 -4.40 -15.01
N CYS A 324 -12.18 -3.62 -14.54
CA CYS A 324 -12.35 -2.58 -13.51
C CYS A 324 -11.81 -1.22 -14.00
N PRO A 325 -12.34 -0.66 -15.11
CA PRO A 325 -11.91 0.65 -15.59
C PRO A 325 -12.36 1.75 -14.64
N THR A 326 -11.56 2.82 -14.53
CA THR A 326 -11.93 4.04 -13.79
C THR A 326 -11.77 5.28 -14.65
N LYS A 327 -12.48 6.36 -14.26
CA LYS A 327 -12.31 7.71 -14.78
C LYS A 327 -12.09 8.71 -13.67
N LYS A 328 -11.98 8.23 -12.43
CA LYS A 328 -11.78 9.06 -11.25
C LYS A 328 -10.72 8.45 -10.35
N LEU A 329 -9.78 9.29 -9.91
CA LEU A 329 -8.74 8.95 -8.95
C LEU A 329 -8.88 9.84 -7.72
N ILE A 330 -8.60 9.28 -6.56
CA ILE A 330 -8.47 10.03 -5.32
C ILE A 330 -6.97 10.03 -4.98
N MET A 331 -6.33 11.19 -5.03
CA MET A 331 -4.92 11.34 -4.68
C MET A 331 -4.77 11.78 -3.24
N THR A 332 -3.83 11.16 -2.53
CA THR A 332 -3.49 11.47 -1.13
C THR A 332 -2.00 11.65 -0.94
N GLY A 333 -1.60 12.19 0.21
CA GLY A 333 -0.21 12.49 0.52
C GLY A 333 0.24 13.87 0.03
N ARG A 334 1.47 14.25 0.35
CA ARG A 334 1.98 15.61 0.07
C ARG A 334 2.00 15.96 -1.41
N THR A 335 2.33 15.01 -2.27
CA THR A 335 2.40 15.20 -3.72
C THR A 335 1.04 15.56 -4.32
N ALA A 336 -0.06 15.09 -3.72
CA ALA A 336 -1.42 15.43 -4.13
C ALA A 336 -1.73 16.94 -4.01
N HIS A 337 -0.97 17.70 -3.23
CA HIS A 337 -1.11 19.15 -3.09
C HIS A 337 -0.29 19.96 -4.11
N SER A 338 0.61 19.35 -4.87
CA SER A 338 1.31 19.99 -5.99
C SER A 338 0.40 20.04 -7.22
N SER A 339 0.16 21.25 -7.75
CA SER A 339 -0.63 21.46 -8.99
C SER A 339 0.00 20.73 -10.18
N LEU A 340 1.33 20.78 -10.29
CA LEU A 340 2.07 20.12 -11.34
C LEU A 340 1.85 18.59 -11.31
N TRP A 341 2.07 17.96 -10.16
CA TRP A 341 1.90 16.51 -10.03
C TRP A 341 0.46 16.07 -10.32
N ARG A 342 -0.54 16.76 -9.74
CA ARG A 342 -1.95 16.45 -10.02
C ARG A 342 -2.27 16.60 -11.50
N GLY A 343 -1.81 17.69 -12.12
CA GLY A 343 -1.99 17.95 -13.55
C GLY A 343 -1.40 16.85 -14.42
N LEU A 344 -0.18 16.37 -14.09
CA LEU A 344 0.46 15.27 -14.79
C LEU A 344 -0.33 13.96 -14.67
N VAL A 345 -0.67 13.55 -13.45
CA VAL A 345 -1.45 12.32 -13.23
C VAL A 345 -2.80 12.43 -13.93
N ARG A 346 -3.52 13.55 -13.77
CA ARG A 346 -4.82 13.81 -14.39
C ARG A 346 -4.79 13.65 -15.92
N ASP A 347 -3.87 14.35 -16.57
CA ASP A 347 -3.83 14.43 -18.03
C ASP A 347 -3.24 13.15 -18.65
N ILE A 348 -2.23 12.55 -18.02
CA ILE A 348 -1.62 11.29 -18.48
C ILE A 348 -2.59 10.12 -18.33
N THR A 349 -3.35 10.05 -17.25
CA THR A 349 -4.31 8.96 -17.02
C THR A 349 -5.67 9.20 -17.67
N ASN A 350 -5.94 10.42 -18.10
CA ASN A 350 -7.26 10.87 -18.55
C ASN A 350 -8.36 10.59 -17.52
N CYS A 351 -8.04 10.85 -16.25
CA CYS A 351 -8.94 10.67 -15.10
C CYS A 351 -9.17 11.98 -14.35
N GLU A 352 -10.36 12.15 -13.84
CA GLU A 352 -10.66 13.20 -12.85
C GLU A 352 -9.87 12.92 -11.57
N ILE A 353 -9.24 13.94 -10.98
CA ILE A 353 -8.51 13.84 -9.73
C ILE A 353 -9.29 14.54 -8.62
N SER A 354 -9.55 13.83 -7.52
CA SER A 354 -10.06 14.40 -6.28
C SER A 354 -8.99 14.36 -5.19
N VAL A 355 -8.97 15.38 -4.32
CA VAL A 355 -8.08 15.47 -3.15
C VAL A 355 -8.94 15.79 -1.92
N THR A 356 -8.59 15.18 -0.79
CA THR A 356 -9.23 15.44 0.52
C THR A 356 -8.46 16.48 1.32
N ALA A 357 -9.13 17.09 2.31
CA ALA A 357 -8.52 18.12 3.17
C ALA A 357 -7.38 17.55 4.03
N GLU A 358 -7.56 16.33 4.53
CA GLU A 358 -6.63 15.71 5.46
C GLU A 358 -5.56 14.92 4.69
N PRO A 359 -4.26 15.23 4.90
CA PRO A 359 -3.17 14.52 4.25
C PRO A 359 -2.96 13.12 4.82
N ASP A 360 -3.23 12.90 6.11
CA ASP A 360 -3.01 11.63 6.82
C ASP A 360 -4.27 10.75 6.78
N THR A 361 -4.66 10.37 5.57
CA THR A 361 -5.88 9.59 5.32
C THR A 361 -5.90 8.24 6.04
N GLY A 362 -4.74 7.63 6.32
CA GLY A 362 -4.64 6.44 7.15
C GLY A 362 -5.16 6.66 8.58
N CYS A 363 -4.80 7.79 9.20
CA CYS A 363 -5.30 8.16 10.54
C CYS A 363 -6.81 8.47 10.51
N VAL A 364 -7.29 9.14 9.45
CA VAL A 364 -8.72 9.39 9.25
C VAL A 364 -9.50 8.09 9.12
N GLY A 365 -8.99 7.13 8.33
CA GLY A 365 -9.59 5.80 8.19
C GLY A 365 -9.62 5.03 9.51
N ALA A 366 -8.54 5.08 10.31
CA ALA A 366 -8.53 4.49 11.64
C ALA A 366 -9.57 5.15 12.56
N ALA A 367 -9.72 6.48 12.53
CA ALA A 367 -10.76 7.19 13.28
C ALA A 367 -12.17 6.78 12.85
N MET A 368 -12.41 6.56 11.55
CA MET A 368 -13.69 6.04 11.04
C MET A 368 -13.97 4.63 11.56
N ILE A 369 -12.96 3.76 11.57
CA ILE A 369 -13.07 2.40 12.09
C ILE A 369 -13.41 2.44 13.60
N ALA A 370 -12.75 3.32 14.37
CA ALA A 370 -13.06 3.51 15.78
C ALA A 370 -14.48 4.03 15.99
N ALA A 371 -14.91 5.02 15.22
CA ALA A 371 -16.25 5.61 15.31
C ALA A 371 -17.35 4.59 14.95
N TYR A 372 -17.13 3.78 13.91
CA TYR A 372 -18.02 2.68 13.56
C TYR A 372 -18.07 1.62 14.68
N GLY A 373 -16.92 1.16 15.16
CA GLY A 373 -16.84 0.17 16.22
C GLY A 373 -17.53 0.64 17.51
N ALA A 374 -17.43 1.92 17.84
CA ALA A 374 -18.13 2.54 18.98
C ALA A 374 -19.63 2.80 18.76
N GLY A 375 -20.16 2.46 17.56
CA GLY A 375 -21.60 2.57 17.25
C GLY A 375 -22.06 3.99 16.88
N LEU A 376 -21.13 4.92 16.57
CA LEU A 376 -21.51 6.27 16.08
C LEU A 376 -22.05 6.24 14.64
N TYR A 377 -21.70 5.23 13.87
CA TYR A 377 -22.18 4.98 12.51
C TYR A 377 -22.60 3.52 12.37
N SER A 378 -23.60 3.27 11.54
CA SER A 378 -24.13 1.92 11.32
C SER A 378 -23.25 1.08 10.39
N THR A 379 -22.44 1.74 9.54
CA THR A 379 -21.50 1.10 8.61
C THR A 379 -20.23 1.93 8.44
N LEU A 380 -19.13 1.30 8.01
CA LEU A 380 -17.91 2.00 7.63
C LEU A 380 -18.13 2.93 6.42
N SER A 381 -19.00 2.56 5.49
CA SER A 381 -19.35 3.42 4.36
C SER A 381 -20.06 4.71 4.81
N GLU A 382 -20.96 4.61 5.78
CA GLU A 382 -21.64 5.77 6.38
C GLU A 382 -20.62 6.69 7.08
N ALA A 383 -19.72 6.14 7.87
CA ALA A 383 -18.64 6.88 8.52
C ALA A 383 -17.80 7.65 7.48
N ALA A 384 -17.36 6.98 6.41
CA ALA A 384 -16.58 7.59 5.35
C ALA A 384 -17.33 8.72 4.66
N LEU A 385 -18.58 8.51 4.25
CA LEU A 385 -19.39 9.54 3.59
C LEU A 385 -19.66 10.76 4.47
N SER A 386 -19.74 10.58 5.79
CA SER A 386 -19.99 11.64 6.75
C SER A 386 -18.76 12.45 7.12
N MET A 387 -17.59 11.79 7.22
CA MET A 387 -16.37 12.39 7.73
C MET A 387 -15.48 13.01 6.64
N ILE A 388 -15.64 12.60 5.36
CA ILE A 388 -14.81 13.08 4.27
C ILE A 388 -15.48 14.22 3.52
N LYS A 389 -14.68 15.25 3.24
CA LYS A 389 -15.04 16.34 2.35
C LYS A 389 -13.94 16.49 1.29
N PRO A 390 -14.22 16.25 0.01
CA PRO A 390 -13.29 16.60 -1.04
C PRO A 390 -13.14 18.13 -1.09
N ILE A 391 -11.89 18.60 -1.21
CA ILE A 391 -11.59 20.05 -1.28
C ILE A 391 -11.28 20.51 -2.69
N LEU A 392 -10.95 19.61 -3.57
CA LEU A 392 -10.52 19.90 -4.92
C LEU A 392 -10.92 18.76 -5.85
N THR A 393 -11.34 19.13 -7.05
CA THR A 393 -11.56 18.21 -8.17
C THR A 393 -11.01 18.85 -9.44
N ASP A 394 -10.03 18.19 -10.06
CA ASP A 394 -9.40 18.61 -11.32
C ASP A 394 -9.86 17.67 -12.45
N VAL A 395 -10.36 18.25 -13.56
CA VAL A 395 -10.76 17.47 -14.75
C VAL A 395 -9.67 17.48 -15.82
N PRO A 396 -9.53 16.41 -16.61
CA PRO A 396 -8.54 16.34 -17.68
C PRO A 396 -8.66 17.47 -18.71
N ILE A 397 -7.51 17.95 -19.19
CA ILE A 397 -7.42 18.95 -20.26
C ILE A 397 -7.25 18.21 -21.59
N PRO A 398 -8.21 18.26 -22.54
CA PRO A 398 -8.19 17.43 -23.74
C PRO A 398 -6.90 17.53 -24.57
N GLU A 399 -6.37 18.74 -24.75
CA GLU A 399 -5.11 18.98 -25.48
C GLU A 399 -3.92 18.25 -24.82
N ASN A 400 -3.83 18.29 -23.47
CA ASN A 400 -2.77 17.61 -22.75
C ASN A 400 -2.95 16.08 -22.83
N VAL A 401 -4.19 15.60 -22.75
CA VAL A 401 -4.50 14.16 -22.88
C VAL A 401 -4.03 13.64 -24.23
N GLU A 402 -4.30 14.36 -25.32
CA GLU A 402 -3.84 13.98 -26.67
C GLU A 402 -2.30 13.92 -26.74
N PHE A 403 -1.61 14.98 -26.27
CA PHE A 403 -0.16 15.03 -26.19
C PHE A 403 0.43 13.84 -25.40
N TYR A 404 -0.15 13.53 -24.22
CA TYR A 404 0.36 12.43 -23.39
C TYR A 404 -0.02 11.05 -23.91
N ASN A 405 -1.08 10.90 -24.69
CA ASN A 405 -1.39 9.63 -25.36
C ASN A 405 -0.27 9.25 -26.35
N GLU A 406 0.18 10.19 -27.19
CA GLU A 406 1.29 9.95 -28.12
C GLU A 406 2.59 9.65 -27.36
N LYS A 407 2.88 10.42 -26.30
CA LYS A 407 4.08 10.24 -25.50
C LYS A 407 4.09 8.91 -24.74
N TYR A 408 2.93 8.45 -24.26
CA TYR A 408 2.78 7.18 -23.58
C TYR A 408 2.98 5.98 -24.51
N GLU A 409 2.54 6.03 -25.79
CA GLU A 409 2.85 4.98 -26.75
C GLU A 409 4.38 4.84 -26.98
N ARG A 410 5.09 5.97 -27.03
CA ARG A 410 6.56 5.95 -27.09
C ARG A 410 7.18 5.40 -25.79
N TYR A 411 6.60 5.73 -24.64
CA TYR A 411 7.04 5.23 -23.34
C TYR A 411 6.91 3.71 -23.27
N LYS A 412 5.80 3.14 -23.68
CA LYS A 412 5.60 1.68 -23.74
C LYS A 412 6.65 0.99 -24.61
N ASN A 413 6.99 1.57 -25.77
CA ASN A 413 8.01 1.04 -26.65
C ASN A 413 9.44 1.13 -26.09
N PHE A 414 9.72 2.11 -25.23
CA PHE A 414 10.97 2.20 -24.48
C PHE A 414 11.04 1.17 -23.35
N TYR A 415 9.90 0.75 -22.85
CA TYR A 415 9.72 -0.14 -21.74
C TYR A 415 9.84 -1.63 -22.12
N TYR A 416 9.12 -2.06 -23.17
CA TYR A 416 8.96 -3.47 -23.55
C TYR A 416 10.18 -4.20 -24.12
N PRO A 417 11.13 -3.58 -24.84
CA PRO A 417 12.25 -4.32 -25.42
C PRO A 417 13.23 -4.92 -24.43
N LEU A 418 13.27 -4.39 -23.19
CA LEU A 418 14.26 -4.79 -22.17
C LEU A 418 13.74 -5.89 -21.22
N GLY A 419 12.47 -6.25 -21.27
CA GLY A 419 11.86 -7.30 -20.45
C GLY A 419 11.71 -8.66 -21.15
N LYS A 420 12.32 -8.83 -22.33
CA LYS A 420 12.25 -10.07 -23.12
C LYS A 420 13.56 -10.88 -23.15
N GLU A 421 14.54 -10.53 -22.32
CA GLU A 421 15.77 -11.33 -22.16
C GLU A 421 15.71 -12.21 -20.93
#